data_579be866bc601f9cb733f7c7ae0fece6
#
_entry.id   579be866bc601f9cb733f7c7ae0fece6
#
_cell.length_a   1.000
_cell.length_b   1.000
_cell.length_c   1.000
_cell.angle_alpha   90.00
_cell.angle_beta   90.00
_cell.angle_gamma   90.00
#
_symmetry.space_group_name_H-M   'P 1'
#
loop_
_entity.id
_entity.type
_entity.pdbx_description
1 polymer ?
#
loop_
_entity_poly.entity_id
_entity_poly.type
_entity_poly.pdbx_seq_one_letter_code
_entity_poly.pdbx_strand_id
1 'polypeptide(L)'
;MIEQFNFDIRLIFAILNGKVSAAINRKLYRNFRQNGLEISPEQWTVLIFLWEKDGVTQQELCNATFKEKPSMTRLIDNMERQHLVVRISDKKDRRTNLIHLTKDGKELEEKARIIAGQTLKEALHGITLEELSIGQEVLKKVFFNTKD
;
A
#
# COMPACT_ATOMS: atom_id res chain seq x y z
N MET A 1 12.34 13.13 -24.57
CA MET A 1 11.31 14.17 -24.39
C MET A 1 11.62 15.10 -23.22
N ILE A 2 11.89 14.57 -22.02
CA ILE A 2 12.27 15.39 -20.86
C ILE A 2 13.54 16.19 -21.14
N GLU A 3 14.46 15.61 -21.88
CA GLU A 3 15.73 16.25 -22.28
C GLU A 3 15.56 17.52 -23.13
N GLN A 4 14.39 17.69 -23.74
CA GLN A 4 14.09 18.87 -24.55
C GLN A 4 13.71 20.08 -23.70
N PHE A 5 13.46 19.85 -22.40
CA PHE A 5 13.08 20.90 -21.47
C PHE A 5 14.19 21.10 -20.44
N ASN A 6 14.56 22.33 -20.24
CA ASN A 6 15.61 22.67 -19.27
C ASN A 6 15.06 22.69 -17.84
N PHE A 7 14.53 21.55 -17.38
CA PHE A 7 13.98 21.41 -16.03
C PHE A 7 15.09 21.16 -15.01
N ASP A 8 14.90 21.73 -13.84
CA ASP A 8 15.69 21.39 -12.66
C ASP A 8 15.50 19.89 -12.35
N ILE A 9 16.59 19.21 -12.02
CA ILE A 9 16.57 17.78 -11.70
C ILE A 9 15.61 17.47 -10.54
N ARG A 10 15.47 18.39 -9.59
CA ARG A 10 14.55 18.24 -8.47
C ARG A 10 13.10 18.25 -8.90
N LEU A 11 12.76 19.10 -9.85
CA LEU A 11 11.41 19.17 -10.41
C LEU A 11 11.09 17.90 -11.20
N ILE A 12 12.02 17.41 -11.99
CA ILE A 12 11.87 16.15 -12.74
C ILE A 12 11.64 14.99 -11.79
N PHE A 13 12.39 14.91 -10.70
CA PHE A 13 12.20 13.87 -9.68
C PHE A 13 10.79 13.90 -9.12
N ALA A 14 10.27 15.08 -8.75
CA ALA A 14 8.93 15.21 -8.19
C ALA A 14 7.85 14.77 -9.18
N ILE A 15 7.99 15.16 -10.46
CA ILE A 15 7.06 14.78 -11.52
C ILE A 15 7.08 13.26 -11.74
N LEU A 16 8.27 12.67 -11.85
CA LEU A 16 8.43 11.23 -12.06
C LEU A 16 7.86 10.41 -10.89
N ASN A 17 8.11 10.86 -9.67
CA ASN A 17 7.59 10.18 -8.47
C ASN A 17 6.06 10.05 -8.53
N GLY A 18 5.36 11.13 -8.86
CA GLY A 18 3.91 11.11 -8.99
C GLY A 18 3.42 10.21 -10.12
N LYS A 19 4.07 10.30 -11.27
CA LYS A 19 3.72 9.49 -12.46
C LYS A 19 3.93 8.00 -12.22
N VAL A 20 5.04 7.62 -11.62
CA VAL A 20 5.39 6.22 -11.34
C VAL A 20 4.41 5.63 -10.33
N SER A 21 4.14 6.33 -9.24
CA SER A 21 3.20 5.87 -8.23
C SER A 21 1.82 5.62 -8.83
N ALA A 22 1.30 6.56 -9.61
CA ALA A 22 0.01 6.42 -10.26
C ALA A 22 -0.01 5.25 -11.26
N ALA A 23 1.06 5.08 -12.03
CA ALA A 23 1.15 4.01 -13.03
C ALA A 23 1.17 2.62 -12.38
N ILE A 24 1.96 2.44 -11.32
CA ILE A 24 2.03 1.17 -10.59
C ILE A 24 0.66 0.84 -9.98
N ASN A 25 0.02 1.81 -9.34
CA ASN A 25 -1.28 1.61 -8.72
C ASN A 25 -2.36 1.24 -9.73
N ARG A 26 -2.39 1.89 -10.90
CA ARG A 26 -3.34 1.53 -11.95
C ARG A 26 -3.13 0.09 -12.44
N LYS A 27 -1.88 -0.32 -12.59
CA LYS A 27 -1.55 -1.67 -13.08
C LYS A 27 -1.93 -2.74 -12.05
N LEU A 28 -1.64 -2.50 -10.78
CA LEU A 28 -2.05 -3.38 -9.69
C LEU A 28 -3.57 -3.54 -9.64
N TYR A 29 -4.29 -2.42 -9.66
CA TYR A 29 -5.75 -2.42 -9.59
C TYR A 29 -6.35 -3.22 -10.75
N ARG A 30 -5.88 -2.96 -11.97
CA ARG A 30 -6.36 -3.66 -13.15
C ARG A 30 -6.09 -5.16 -13.07
N ASN A 31 -4.88 -5.54 -12.65
CA ASN A 31 -4.52 -6.96 -12.57
C ASN A 31 -5.30 -7.68 -11.47
N PHE A 32 -5.54 -7.05 -10.33
CA PHE A 32 -6.43 -7.61 -9.31
C PHE A 32 -7.81 -7.86 -9.87
N ARG A 33 -8.42 -6.86 -10.51
CA ARG A 33 -9.77 -6.98 -11.06
C ARG A 33 -9.86 -8.04 -12.14
N GLN A 34 -8.89 -8.12 -13.04
CA GLN A 34 -8.88 -9.13 -14.10
C GLN A 34 -8.81 -10.56 -13.56
N ASN A 35 -8.33 -10.71 -12.33
CA ASN A 35 -8.24 -12.01 -11.67
C ASN A 35 -9.32 -12.21 -10.61
N GLY A 36 -10.37 -11.39 -10.63
CA GLY A 36 -11.52 -11.54 -9.75
C GLY A 36 -11.33 -11.03 -8.34
N LEU A 37 -10.28 -10.26 -8.07
CA LEU A 37 -10.04 -9.65 -6.77
C LEU A 37 -10.50 -8.19 -6.78
N GLU A 38 -11.51 -7.88 -5.97
CA GLU A 38 -12.03 -6.51 -5.84
C GLU A 38 -11.35 -5.79 -4.68
N ILE A 39 -10.04 -5.65 -4.79
CA ILE A 39 -9.24 -4.91 -3.83
C ILE A 39 -8.48 -3.79 -4.53
N SER A 40 -8.37 -2.65 -3.86
CA SER A 40 -7.55 -1.54 -4.35
C SER A 40 -6.10 -1.73 -3.89
N PRO A 41 -5.14 -1.04 -4.52
CA PRO A 41 -3.75 -1.07 -4.05
C PRO A 41 -3.60 -0.60 -2.60
N GLU A 42 -4.41 0.36 -2.15
CA GLU A 42 -4.39 0.81 -0.75
C GLU A 42 -4.89 -0.28 0.19
N GLN A 43 -5.97 -0.97 -0.18
CA GLN A 43 -6.48 -2.10 0.60
C GLN A 43 -5.45 -3.24 0.65
N TRP A 44 -4.81 -3.52 -0.48
CA TRP A 44 -3.76 -4.52 -0.56
C TRP A 44 -2.61 -4.21 0.42
N THR A 45 -2.21 -2.95 0.51
CA THR A 45 -1.16 -2.52 1.45
C THR A 45 -1.54 -2.85 2.90
N VAL A 46 -2.79 -2.57 3.30
CA VAL A 46 -3.28 -2.92 4.63
C VAL A 46 -3.30 -4.43 4.83
N LEU A 47 -3.78 -5.17 3.84
CA LEU A 47 -3.86 -6.64 3.92
C LEU A 47 -2.48 -7.26 4.11
N ILE A 48 -1.45 -6.75 3.45
CA ILE A 48 -0.07 -7.24 3.61
C ILE A 48 0.35 -7.21 5.07
N PHE A 49 0.09 -6.10 5.76
CA PHE A 49 0.46 -5.97 7.17
C PHE A 49 -0.37 -6.88 8.06
N LEU A 50 -1.66 -7.03 7.76
CA LEU A 50 -2.53 -7.93 8.52
C LEU A 50 -2.17 -9.41 8.30
N TRP A 51 -1.74 -9.78 7.10
CA TRP A 51 -1.27 -11.14 6.84
C TRP A 51 0.01 -11.47 7.61
N GLU A 52 0.86 -10.46 7.84
CA GLU A 52 2.07 -10.63 8.65
C GLU A 52 1.74 -10.67 10.14
N LYS A 53 0.86 -9.78 10.60
CA LYS A 53 0.45 -9.70 11.99
C LYS A 53 -1.01 -9.26 12.06
N ASP A 54 -1.88 -10.22 12.29
CA ASP A 54 -3.31 -9.98 12.45
C ASP A 54 -3.62 -9.37 13.83
N GLY A 55 -4.75 -8.71 13.95
CA GLY A 55 -5.18 -8.17 15.24
C GLY A 55 -4.35 -7.00 15.73
N VAL A 56 -4.21 -5.97 14.90
CA VAL A 56 -3.46 -4.76 15.24
C VAL A 56 -4.42 -3.57 15.35
N THR A 57 -3.95 -2.51 16.01
CA THR A 57 -4.71 -1.27 16.11
C THR A 57 -4.68 -0.51 14.78
N GLN A 58 -5.66 0.37 14.60
CA GLN A 58 -5.67 1.26 13.45
C GLN A 58 -4.44 2.17 13.44
N GLN A 59 -3.97 2.61 14.61
CA GLN A 59 -2.75 3.43 14.72
C GLN A 59 -1.52 2.67 14.24
N GLU A 60 -1.40 1.38 14.57
CA GLU A 60 -0.29 0.55 14.07
C GLU A 60 -0.33 0.45 12.56
N LEU A 61 -1.51 0.34 11.95
CA LEU A 61 -1.65 0.33 10.50
C LEU A 61 -1.27 1.68 9.89
N CYS A 62 -1.65 2.80 10.51
CA CYS A 62 -1.23 4.12 10.06
C CYS A 62 0.29 4.25 10.05
N ASN A 63 0.93 3.82 11.12
CA ASN A 63 2.38 3.89 11.23
C ASN A 63 3.09 3.03 10.18
N ALA A 64 2.57 1.85 9.92
CA ALA A 64 3.17 0.91 8.97
C ALA A 64 2.98 1.35 7.51
N THR A 65 1.86 1.99 7.18
CA THR A 65 1.51 2.36 5.81
C THR A 65 1.77 3.82 5.47
N PHE A 66 2.22 4.61 6.44
CA PHE A 66 2.41 6.07 6.30
C PHE A 66 1.11 6.80 5.94
N LYS A 67 -0.04 6.24 6.31
CA LYS A 67 -1.34 6.81 6.03
C LYS A 67 -1.87 7.55 7.26
N GLU A 68 -2.59 8.63 7.03
CA GLU A 68 -3.19 9.43 8.10
C GLU A 68 -4.47 8.78 8.65
N LYS A 69 -4.78 9.09 9.91
CA LYS A 69 -5.90 8.50 10.64
C LYS A 69 -7.25 8.62 9.92
N PRO A 70 -7.67 9.80 9.42
CA PRO A 70 -8.97 9.89 8.73
C PRO A 70 -9.03 9.02 7.47
N SER A 71 -7.96 8.97 6.70
CA SER A 71 -7.87 8.14 5.49
C SER A 71 -7.91 6.66 5.84
N MET A 72 -7.21 6.26 6.90
CA MET A 72 -7.22 4.88 7.37
C MET A 72 -8.61 4.47 7.86
N THR A 73 -9.29 5.34 8.60
CA THR A 73 -10.65 5.05 9.08
C THR A 73 -11.59 4.74 7.92
N ARG A 74 -11.57 5.56 6.85
CA ARG A 74 -12.40 5.32 5.67
C ARG A 74 -12.03 4.03 4.96
N LEU A 75 -10.74 3.76 4.86
CA LEU A 75 -10.25 2.54 4.21
C LEU A 75 -10.71 1.30 4.96
N ILE A 76 -10.56 1.28 6.28
CA ILE A 76 -11.02 0.16 7.11
C ILE A 76 -12.54 0.03 7.06
N ASP A 77 -13.30 1.13 7.08
CA ASP A 77 -14.74 1.09 6.93
C ASP A 77 -15.16 0.39 5.63
N ASN A 78 -14.49 0.71 4.52
CA ASN A 78 -14.76 0.08 3.23
C ASN A 78 -14.39 -1.41 3.24
N MET A 79 -13.25 -1.75 3.84
CA MET A 79 -12.81 -3.14 3.94
C MET A 79 -13.74 -3.97 4.83
N GLU A 80 -14.29 -3.36 5.87
CA GLU A 80 -15.27 -4.02 6.73
C GLU A 80 -16.58 -4.28 5.97
N ARG A 81 -17.05 -3.32 5.18
CA ARG A 81 -18.23 -3.52 4.33
C ARG A 81 -18.03 -4.60 3.28
N GLN A 82 -16.79 -4.78 2.81
CA GLN A 82 -16.44 -5.83 1.85
C GLN A 82 -16.17 -7.19 2.54
N HIS A 83 -16.35 -7.27 3.85
CA HIS A 83 -16.11 -8.48 4.64
C HIS A 83 -14.68 -9.00 4.59
N LEU A 84 -13.72 -8.09 4.43
CA LEU A 84 -12.30 -8.45 4.44
C LEU A 84 -11.69 -8.36 5.82
N VAL A 85 -12.17 -7.41 6.63
CA VAL A 85 -11.70 -7.20 8.00
C VAL A 85 -12.90 -6.97 8.93
N VAL A 86 -12.64 -7.06 10.22
CA VAL A 86 -13.61 -6.78 11.28
C VAL A 86 -12.89 -6.06 12.42
N ARG A 87 -13.58 -5.08 13.02
CA ARG A 87 -13.10 -4.42 14.24
C ARG A 87 -13.57 -5.19 15.45
N ILE A 88 -12.64 -5.57 16.32
CA ILE A 88 -12.93 -6.30 17.55
C ILE A 88 -12.36 -5.50 18.71
N SER A 89 -13.16 -5.22 19.74
CA SER A 89 -12.68 -4.52 20.93
C SER A 89 -11.55 -5.28 21.60
N ASP A 90 -10.50 -4.55 22.01
CA ASP A 90 -9.41 -5.13 22.76
C ASP A 90 -9.91 -5.56 24.15
N LYS A 91 -9.59 -6.77 24.55
CA LYS A 91 -9.96 -7.30 25.88
C LYS A 91 -9.31 -6.52 27.02
N LYS A 92 -8.15 -5.94 26.77
CA LYS A 92 -7.37 -5.17 27.77
C LYS A 92 -7.81 -3.71 27.84
N ASP A 93 -8.28 -3.14 26.73
CA ASP A 93 -8.78 -1.76 26.67
C ASP A 93 -9.94 -1.70 25.69
N ARG A 94 -11.16 -1.70 26.22
CA ARG A 94 -12.39 -1.72 25.42
C ARG A 94 -12.61 -0.49 24.58
N ARG A 95 -11.84 0.59 24.81
CA ARG A 95 -11.89 1.81 24.01
C ARG A 95 -11.07 1.67 22.72
N THR A 96 -10.24 0.63 22.64
CA THR A 96 -9.39 0.36 21.50
C THR A 96 -9.95 -0.80 20.69
N ASN A 97 -10.06 -0.62 19.39
CA ASN A 97 -10.43 -1.68 18.46
C ASN A 97 -9.18 -2.27 17.82
N LEU A 98 -9.17 -3.60 17.70
CA LEU A 98 -8.19 -4.33 16.93
C LEU A 98 -8.79 -4.70 15.58
N ILE A 99 -7.98 -4.56 14.53
CA ILE A 99 -8.40 -4.89 13.18
C ILE A 99 -7.97 -6.33 12.90
N HIS A 100 -8.93 -7.19 12.60
CA HIS A 100 -8.69 -8.59 12.31
C HIS A 100 -9.15 -8.94 10.91
N LEU A 101 -8.43 -9.84 10.26
CA LEU A 101 -8.86 -10.42 9.00
C LEU A 101 -10.08 -11.33 9.25
N THR A 102 -11.03 -11.28 8.33
CA THR A 102 -12.09 -12.29 8.26
C THR A 102 -11.54 -13.54 7.57
N LYS A 103 -12.35 -14.59 7.50
CA LYS A 103 -11.99 -15.77 6.72
C LYS A 103 -11.71 -15.41 5.25
N ASP A 104 -12.57 -14.57 4.66
CA ASP A 104 -12.42 -14.11 3.27
C ASP A 104 -11.13 -13.31 3.10
N GLY A 105 -10.81 -12.43 4.05
CA GLY A 105 -9.58 -11.65 4.01
C GLY A 105 -8.33 -12.53 4.06
N LYS A 106 -8.37 -13.59 4.85
CA LYS A 106 -7.25 -14.56 4.93
C LYS A 106 -7.10 -15.35 3.63
N GLU A 107 -8.21 -15.74 3.02
CA GLU A 107 -8.21 -16.55 1.80
C GLU A 107 -7.67 -15.82 0.57
N LEU A 108 -7.65 -14.50 0.59
CA LEU A 108 -7.11 -13.71 -0.53
C LEU A 108 -5.59 -13.72 -0.62
N GLU A 109 -4.90 -14.05 0.46
CA GLU A 109 -3.46 -13.83 0.59
C GLU A 109 -2.66 -14.43 -0.57
N GLU A 110 -2.80 -15.73 -0.81
CA GLU A 110 -2.00 -16.42 -1.81
C GLU A 110 -2.17 -15.81 -3.21
N LYS A 111 -3.42 -15.65 -3.62
CA LYS A 111 -3.73 -15.13 -4.95
C LYS A 111 -3.29 -13.69 -5.12
N ALA A 112 -3.53 -12.84 -4.12
CA ALA A 112 -3.13 -11.45 -4.16
C ALA A 112 -1.61 -11.29 -4.21
N ARG A 113 -0.88 -12.08 -3.43
CA ARG A 113 0.59 -12.03 -3.45
C ARG A 113 1.17 -12.44 -4.81
N ILE A 114 0.58 -13.44 -5.46
CA ILE A 114 1.02 -13.87 -6.79
C ILE A 114 0.80 -12.76 -7.81
N ILE A 115 -0.39 -12.18 -7.83
CA ILE A 115 -0.75 -11.12 -8.79
C ILE A 115 0.12 -9.87 -8.58
N ALA A 116 0.25 -9.42 -7.33
CA ALA A 116 1.07 -8.26 -7.01
C ALA A 116 2.55 -8.52 -7.31
N GLY A 117 3.04 -9.71 -6.99
CA GLY A 117 4.43 -10.11 -7.28
C GLY A 117 4.73 -10.05 -8.76
N GLN A 118 3.86 -10.59 -9.60
CA GLN A 118 4.03 -10.56 -11.05
C GLN A 118 3.99 -9.13 -11.59
N THR A 119 3.05 -8.33 -11.10
CA THR A 119 2.89 -6.94 -11.51
C THR A 119 4.15 -6.14 -11.19
N LEU A 120 4.66 -6.27 -9.97
CA LEU A 120 5.85 -5.55 -9.54
C LEU A 120 7.11 -6.06 -10.22
N LYS A 121 7.20 -7.36 -10.48
CA LYS A 121 8.32 -7.92 -11.23
C LYS A 121 8.42 -7.32 -12.63
N GLU A 122 7.29 -7.16 -13.31
CA GLU A 122 7.24 -6.53 -14.62
C GLU A 122 7.58 -5.03 -14.53
N ALA A 123 6.99 -4.33 -13.57
CA ALA A 123 7.20 -2.89 -13.39
C ALA A 123 8.66 -2.56 -13.05
N LEU A 124 9.33 -3.44 -12.34
CA LEU A 124 10.70 -3.24 -11.88
C LEU A 124 11.73 -4.00 -12.73
N HIS A 125 11.32 -4.44 -13.92
CA HIS A 125 12.21 -5.17 -14.83
C HIS A 125 13.45 -4.35 -15.14
N GLY A 126 14.62 -4.98 -15.04
CA GLY A 126 15.89 -4.31 -15.33
C GLY A 126 16.45 -3.49 -14.18
N ILE A 127 15.72 -3.40 -13.07
CA ILE A 127 16.16 -2.66 -11.88
C ILE A 127 16.82 -3.65 -10.92
N THR A 128 18.04 -3.33 -10.46
CA THR A 128 18.76 -4.19 -9.52
C THR A 128 18.24 -3.99 -8.09
N LEU A 129 18.50 -4.96 -7.22
CA LEU A 129 18.17 -4.83 -5.80
C LEU A 129 18.90 -3.66 -5.15
N GLU A 130 20.12 -3.40 -5.57
CA GLU A 130 20.90 -2.25 -5.09
C GLU A 130 20.23 -0.94 -5.48
N GLU A 131 19.81 -0.81 -6.74
CA GLU A 131 19.09 0.38 -7.21
C GLU A 131 17.77 0.57 -6.45
N LEU A 132 17.03 -0.51 -6.20
CA LEU A 132 15.80 -0.44 -5.42
C LEU A 132 16.05 0.02 -3.99
N SER A 133 17.11 -0.49 -3.36
CA SER A 133 17.49 -0.11 -2.00
C SER A 133 17.81 1.38 -1.92
N ILE A 134 18.60 1.88 -2.88
CA ILE A 134 18.94 3.31 -2.95
C ILE A 134 17.68 4.15 -3.19
N GLY A 135 16.82 3.73 -4.11
CA GLY A 135 15.58 4.42 -4.42
C GLY A 135 14.66 4.51 -3.21
N GLN A 136 14.53 3.42 -2.47
CA GLN A 136 13.72 3.39 -1.24
C GLN A 136 14.24 4.35 -0.19
N GLU A 137 15.55 4.39 0.02
CA GLU A 137 16.16 5.32 0.98
C GLU A 137 15.92 6.79 0.58
N VAL A 138 16.01 7.10 -0.70
CA VAL A 138 15.72 8.44 -1.21
C VAL A 138 14.25 8.80 -0.94
N LEU A 139 13.33 7.91 -1.28
CA LEU A 139 11.90 8.15 -1.08
C LEU A 139 11.55 8.34 0.40
N LYS A 140 12.17 7.55 1.30
CA LYS A 140 11.98 7.72 2.73
C LYS A 140 12.43 9.09 3.21
N LYS A 141 13.60 9.55 2.77
CA LYS A 141 14.10 10.89 3.13
C LYS A 141 13.14 11.98 2.67
N VAL A 142 12.65 11.88 1.44
CA VAL A 142 11.68 12.85 0.91
C VAL A 142 10.41 12.84 1.74
N PHE A 143 9.90 11.67 2.09
CA PHE A 143 8.70 11.54 2.91
C PHE A 143 8.88 12.21 4.27
N PHE A 144 9.98 11.90 4.98
CA PHE A 144 10.21 12.48 6.29
C PHE A 144 10.47 13.99 6.26
N ASN A 145 10.97 14.51 5.15
CA ASN A 145 11.12 15.97 4.99
C ASN A 145 9.78 16.67 4.73
N THR A 146 8.81 15.99 4.15
CA THR A 146 7.55 16.58 3.69
C THR A 146 6.37 16.28 4.60
N LYS A 147 6.48 15.31 5.51
CA LYS A 147 5.38 14.99 6.41
C LYS A 147 5.19 16.11 7.45
N ASP A 148 3.94 16.36 7.81
CA ASP A 148 3.57 17.34 8.84
C ASP A 148 3.57 16.72 10.24
#